data_8b06fdaf3a2163bff3a38c58bbedef53
#
_entry.id   8b06fdaf3a2163bff3a38c58bbedef53
#
_cell.length_a   1.000
_cell.length_b   1.000
_cell.length_c   1.000
_cell.angle_alpha   90.00
_cell.angle_beta   90.00
_cell.angle_gamma   90.00
#
_symmetry.space_group_name_H-M   'P 1'
#
loop_
_entity.id
_entity.type
_entity.pdbx_description
1 polymer ?
#
loop_
_entity_poly.entity_id
_entity_poly.type
_entity_poly.pdbx_seq_one_letter_code
_entity_poly.pdbx_strand_id
1 'polypeptide(L)'
;TLIEEVIIGQSLDAELSCSKTFSKEDLDQKTLLKTARYTFRRPLEIGLALRTEKVDKNIEKIYSQIGENFGIIFQIDDDLLDIFGDEKKLNKKTFQDIESNQATLISFYLKDNKTFKSYLGGNLNKEERENLKQLIKDSGTLEKIESERKELINKTEKLISRLADKEVWMEFSRKITNREK
;
A
#
# COMPACT_ATOMS: atom_id res chain seq x y z
N THR A 1 18.50 10.57 3.76
CA THR A 1 18.17 11.00 2.37
C THR A 1 17.11 10.07 1.76
N LEU A 2 16.50 10.46 0.63
CA LEU A 2 15.54 9.64 -0.11
C LEU A 2 16.13 8.26 -0.50
N ILE A 3 17.36 8.25 -0.96
CA ILE A 3 18.05 7.01 -1.36
C ILE A 3 18.22 6.08 -0.17
N GLU A 4 18.64 6.58 0.98
CA GLU A 4 18.77 5.80 2.22
C GLU A 4 17.41 5.20 2.65
N GLU A 5 16.35 6.00 2.62
CA GLU A 5 14.99 5.53 2.95
C GLU A 5 14.58 4.34 2.06
N VAL A 6 14.80 4.44 0.74
CA VAL A 6 14.47 3.37 -0.20
C VAL A 6 15.34 2.13 0.03
N ILE A 7 16.65 2.29 0.26
CA ILE A 7 17.55 1.16 0.53
C ILE A 7 17.10 0.43 1.81
N ILE A 8 16.81 1.17 2.89
CA ILE A 8 16.31 0.58 4.15
C ILE A 8 14.97 -0.13 3.90
N GLY A 9 14.05 0.51 3.16
CA GLY A 9 12.75 -0.08 2.82
C GLY A 9 12.87 -1.37 2.00
N GLN A 10 13.78 -1.43 1.04
CA GLN A 10 14.07 -2.64 0.26
C GLN A 10 14.74 -3.73 1.11
N SER A 11 15.62 -3.35 2.03
CA SER A 11 16.24 -4.31 2.95
C SER A 11 15.21 -4.95 3.88
N LEU A 12 14.29 -4.12 4.44
CA LEU A 12 13.16 -4.61 5.24
C LEU A 12 12.25 -5.54 4.43
N ASP A 13 11.95 -5.21 3.19
CA ASP A 13 11.12 -6.05 2.32
C ASP A 13 11.75 -7.44 2.11
N ALA A 14 13.04 -7.50 1.84
CA ALA A 14 13.77 -8.75 1.70
C ALA A 14 13.83 -9.54 3.02
N GLU A 15 14.06 -8.87 4.15
CA GLU A 15 14.08 -9.48 5.48
C GLU A 15 12.71 -10.07 5.83
N LEU A 16 11.62 -9.31 5.66
CA LEU A 16 10.28 -9.75 5.99
C LEU A 16 9.82 -10.93 5.11
N SER A 17 10.22 -10.95 3.83
CA SER A 17 9.92 -12.06 2.91
C SER A 17 10.61 -13.36 3.32
N CYS A 18 11.76 -13.27 4.00
CA CYS A 18 12.48 -14.42 4.54
C CYS A 18 12.06 -14.78 5.97
N SER A 19 11.37 -13.88 6.67
CA SER A 19 10.99 -14.05 8.06
C SER A 19 9.75 -14.95 8.20
N LYS A 20 9.75 -15.82 9.22
CA LYS A 20 8.57 -16.64 9.55
C LYS A 20 7.46 -15.84 10.21
N THR A 21 7.79 -14.72 10.82
CA THR A 21 6.85 -13.84 11.54
C THR A 21 7.27 -12.39 11.38
N PHE A 22 6.29 -11.50 11.31
CA PHE A 22 6.49 -10.05 11.30
C PHE A 22 5.29 -9.36 11.95
N SER A 23 5.51 -8.16 12.46
CA SER A 23 4.47 -7.35 13.08
C SER A 23 3.78 -6.43 12.04
N LYS A 24 2.68 -5.80 12.46
CA LYS A 24 2.03 -4.77 11.63
C LYS A 24 2.94 -3.55 11.47
N GLU A 25 3.67 -3.22 12.53
CA GLU A 25 4.63 -2.12 12.58
C GLU A 25 5.78 -2.31 11.57
N ASP A 26 6.31 -3.53 11.44
CA ASP A 26 7.35 -3.86 10.46
C ASP A 26 6.82 -3.66 9.03
N LEU A 27 5.60 -4.13 8.76
CA LEU A 27 4.94 -3.98 7.48
C LEU A 27 4.68 -2.52 7.12
N ASP A 28 4.17 -1.74 8.10
CA ASP A 28 3.91 -0.32 7.93
C ASP A 28 5.21 0.46 7.67
N GLN A 29 6.28 0.16 8.40
CA GLN A 29 7.58 0.79 8.20
C GLN A 29 8.16 0.45 6.82
N LYS A 30 8.10 -0.81 6.39
CA LYS A 30 8.47 -1.22 5.03
C LYS A 30 7.71 -0.40 3.98
N THR A 31 6.39 -0.34 4.09
CA THR A 31 5.53 0.37 3.14
C THR A 31 5.83 1.87 3.09
N LEU A 32 6.05 2.49 4.25
CA LEU A 32 6.43 3.90 4.34
C LEU A 32 7.76 4.16 3.62
N LEU A 33 8.79 3.37 3.89
CA LEU A 33 10.14 3.63 3.39
C LEU A 33 10.31 3.20 1.93
N LYS A 34 9.75 2.04 1.54
CA LYS A 34 9.91 1.49 0.20
C LYS A 34 9.02 2.20 -0.83
N THR A 35 7.78 2.56 -0.44
CA THR A 35 6.77 3.04 -1.40
C THR A 35 6.28 4.45 -1.09
N ALA A 36 5.73 4.71 0.10
CA ALA A 36 4.96 5.92 0.35
C ALA A 36 5.82 7.19 0.29
N ARG A 37 6.98 7.19 0.94
CA ARG A 37 7.87 8.36 0.95
C ARG A 37 8.44 8.64 -0.42
N TYR A 38 8.95 7.62 -1.10
CA TYR A 38 9.57 7.78 -2.41
C TYR A 38 8.57 8.23 -3.47
N THR A 39 7.40 7.59 -3.52
CA THR A 39 6.45 7.78 -4.62
C THR A 39 5.60 9.04 -4.45
N PHE A 40 5.24 9.40 -3.20
CA PHE A 40 4.30 10.49 -2.95
C PHE A 40 4.87 11.59 -2.05
N ARG A 41 5.34 11.27 -0.85
CA ARG A 41 5.73 12.29 0.13
C ARG A 41 6.86 13.18 -0.38
N ARG A 42 7.97 12.61 -0.84
CA ARG A 42 9.14 13.37 -1.28
C ARG A 42 8.88 14.22 -2.52
N PRO A 43 8.18 13.74 -3.56
CA PRO A 43 7.75 14.60 -4.66
C PRO A 43 6.91 15.78 -4.21
N LEU A 44 5.99 15.59 -3.24
CA LEU A 44 5.19 16.69 -2.66
C LEU A 44 6.06 17.70 -1.91
N GLU A 45 6.97 17.24 -1.07
CA GLU A 45 7.91 18.09 -0.34
C GLU A 45 8.82 18.90 -1.30
N ILE A 46 9.29 18.27 -2.39
CA ILE A 46 10.06 18.95 -3.44
C ILE A 46 9.18 20.02 -4.12
N GLY A 47 7.96 19.70 -4.50
CA GLY A 47 7.02 20.66 -5.09
C GLY A 47 6.77 21.87 -4.19
N LEU A 48 6.62 21.65 -2.88
CA LEU A 48 6.48 22.73 -1.91
C LEU A 48 7.75 23.59 -1.80
N ALA A 49 8.92 22.96 -1.81
CA ALA A 49 10.20 23.68 -1.71
C ALA A 49 10.50 24.56 -2.95
N LEU A 50 9.91 24.26 -4.09
CA LEU A 50 10.04 25.04 -5.31
C LEU A 50 9.12 26.27 -5.37
N ARG A 51 8.22 26.45 -4.40
CA ARG A 51 7.38 27.65 -4.31
C ARG A 51 8.22 28.88 -3.95
N THR A 52 7.88 30.02 -4.52
CA THR A 52 8.55 31.29 -4.23
C THR A 52 8.17 31.85 -2.87
N GLU A 53 7.01 31.47 -2.34
CA GLU A 53 6.52 31.89 -1.04
C GLU A 53 6.90 30.87 0.06
N LYS A 54 7.23 31.40 1.23
CA LYS A 54 7.53 30.55 2.39
C LYS A 54 6.26 29.83 2.84
N VAL A 55 6.31 28.51 2.82
CA VAL A 55 5.19 27.66 3.26
C VAL A 55 5.20 27.56 4.80
N ASP A 56 4.02 27.60 5.42
CA ASP A 56 3.85 27.37 6.84
C ASP A 56 4.20 25.92 7.22
N LYS A 57 4.93 25.73 8.32
CA LYS A 57 5.34 24.39 8.78
C LYS A 57 4.18 23.42 9.04
N ASN A 58 3.00 23.92 9.44
CA ASN A 58 1.83 23.07 9.62
C ASN A 58 1.31 22.59 8.27
N ILE A 59 1.36 23.45 7.26
CA ILE A 59 1.00 23.09 5.88
C ILE A 59 1.98 22.07 5.32
N GLU A 60 3.29 22.25 5.49
CA GLU A 60 4.31 21.25 5.12
C GLU A 60 4.02 19.88 5.76
N LYS A 61 3.69 19.86 7.05
CA LYS A 61 3.33 18.63 7.77
C LYS A 61 2.07 17.97 7.21
N ILE A 62 1.05 18.76 6.83
CA ILE A 62 -0.18 18.24 6.22
C ILE A 62 0.15 17.56 4.88
N TYR A 63 0.93 18.20 4.01
CA TYR A 63 1.34 17.61 2.72
C TYR A 63 2.17 16.34 2.91
N SER A 64 3.08 16.31 3.89
CA SER A 64 3.86 15.10 4.21
C SER A 64 2.95 13.95 4.63
N GLN A 65 1.95 14.21 5.48
CA GLN A 65 0.98 13.19 5.91
C GLN A 65 0.08 12.72 4.76
N ILE A 66 -0.41 13.64 3.91
CA ILE A 66 -1.19 13.29 2.72
C ILE A 66 -0.37 12.38 1.81
N GLY A 67 0.90 12.71 1.57
CA GLY A 67 1.79 11.91 0.73
C GLY A 67 2.02 10.52 1.30
N GLU A 68 2.27 10.38 2.60
CA GLU A 68 2.41 9.06 3.24
C GLU A 68 1.12 8.24 3.14
N ASN A 69 -0.03 8.85 3.41
CA ASN A 69 -1.32 8.18 3.33
C ASN A 69 -1.62 7.70 1.90
N PHE A 70 -1.39 8.54 0.87
CA PHE A 70 -1.57 8.12 -0.51
C PHE A 70 -0.68 6.95 -0.89
N GLY A 71 0.56 6.95 -0.42
CA GLY A 71 1.47 5.84 -0.69
C GLY A 71 1.05 4.53 -0.02
N ILE A 72 0.50 4.59 1.19
CA ILE A 72 -0.04 3.41 1.87
C ILE A 72 -1.30 2.91 1.15
N ILE A 73 -2.24 3.80 0.79
CA ILE A 73 -3.43 3.45 0.01
C ILE A 73 -3.03 2.79 -1.32
N PHE A 74 -2.04 3.36 -2.00
CA PHE A 74 -1.52 2.83 -3.26
C PHE A 74 -0.98 1.41 -3.10
N GLN A 75 -0.23 1.14 -2.02
CA GLN A 75 0.31 -0.20 -1.76
C GLN A 75 -0.81 -1.20 -1.41
N ILE A 76 -1.80 -0.80 -0.61
CA ILE A 76 -2.97 -1.64 -0.33
C ILE A 76 -3.69 -2.02 -1.62
N ASP A 77 -3.88 -1.06 -2.52
CA ASP A 77 -4.52 -1.32 -3.82
C ASP A 77 -3.67 -2.23 -4.70
N ASP A 78 -2.35 -2.08 -4.71
CA ASP A 78 -1.44 -2.94 -5.47
C ASP A 78 -1.47 -4.39 -4.95
N ASP A 79 -1.43 -4.59 -3.63
CA ASP A 79 -1.55 -5.90 -2.99
C ASP A 79 -2.90 -6.58 -3.31
N LEU A 80 -4.01 -5.82 -3.30
CA LEU A 80 -5.33 -6.33 -3.66
C LEU A 80 -5.45 -6.64 -5.15
N LEU A 81 -4.86 -5.81 -6.01
CA LEU A 81 -4.83 -6.05 -7.46
C LEU A 81 -3.97 -7.26 -7.82
N ASP A 82 -2.93 -7.57 -7.07
CA ASP A 82 -2.13 -8.79 -7.26
C ASP A 82 -2.96 -10.06 -7.05
N ILE A 83 -4.02 -10.03 -6.23
CA ILE A 83 -4.90 -11.18 -5.98
C ILE A 83 -6.17 -11.13 -6.83
N PHE A 84 -6.84 -9.97 -6.88
CA PHE A 84 -8.20 -9.85 -7.44
C PHE A 84 -8.25 -9.17 -8.81
N GLY A 85 -7.11 -8.66 -9.30
CA GLY A 85 -7.05 -7.95 -10.57
C GLY A 85 -7.21 -8.85 -11.80
N ASP A 86 -7.58 -8.25 -12.92
CA ASP A 86 -7.61 -8.90 -14.23
C ASP A 86 -6.26 -8.74 -14.92
N GLU A 87 -5.54 -9.84 -15.13
CA GLU A 87 -4.20 -9.86 -15.77
C GLU A 87 -4.17 -9.18 -17.13
N LYS A 88 -5.29 -9.26 -17.88
CA LYS A 88 -5.38 -8.64 -19.22
C LYS A 88 -5.48 -7.12 -19.14
N LYS A 89 -6.24 -6.61 -18.14
CA LYS A 89 -6.37 -5.17 -17.91
C LYS A 89 -5.10 -4.58 -17.31
N LEU A 90 -4.49 -5.30 -16.35
CA LEU A 90 -3.29 -4.86 -15.66
C LEU A 90 -2.01 -4.99 -16.50
N ASN A 91 -2.05 -5.80 -17.57
CA ASN A 91 -0.87 -6.20 -18.34
C ASN A 91 0.28 -6.72 -17.43
N LYS A 92 -0.08 -7.36 -16.32
CA LYS A 92 0.81 -7.90 -15.27
C LYS A 92 0.26 -9.22 -14.78
N LYS A 93 1.13 -10.17 -14.44
CA LYS A 93 0.73 -11.41 -13.77
C LYS A 93 0.22 -11.11 -12.38
N THR A 94 -0.79 -11.86 -11.94
CA THR A 94 -1.34 -11.84 -10.58
C THR A 94 -0.71 -12.94 -9.70
N PHE A 95 -0.96 -12.88 -8.39
CA PHE A 95 -0.43 -13.80 -7.37
C PHE A 95 1.10 -13.80 -7.20
N GLN A 96 1.79 -12.78 -7.72
CA GLN A 96 3.25 -12.70 -7.62
C GLN A 96 3.72 -12.51 -6.18
N ASP A 97 2.97 -11.78 -5.36
CA ASP A 97 3.30 -11.57 -3.95
C ASP A 97 3.22 -12.87 -3.16
N ILE A 98 2.24 -13.73 -3.45
CA ILE A 98 2.10 -15.04 -2.82
C ILE A 98 3.19 -15.99 -3.31
N GLU A 99 3.42 -16.05 -4.62
CA GLU A 99 4.43 -16.93 -5.24
C GLU A 99 5.86 -16.58 -4.81
N SER A 100 6.14 -15.30 -4.48
CA SER A 100 7.43 -14.85 -3.94
C SER A 100 7.46 -14.66 -2.42
N ASN A 101 6.43 -15.11 -1.71
CA ASN A 101 6.32 -15.03 -0.25
C ASN A 101 6.51 -13.59 0.29
N GLN A 102 5.91 -12.60 -0.38
CA GLN A 102 6.00 -11.21 0.04
C GLN A 102 5.21 -10.93 1.31
N ALA A 103 5.76 -10.09 2.18
CA ALA A 103 5.07 -9.60 3.35
C ALA A 103 4.07 -8.51 2.94
N THR A 104 2.78 -8.85 2.92
CA THR A 104 1.65 -7.96 2.59
C THR A 104 0.63 -7.94 3.73
N LEU A 105 -0.39 -7.05 3.65
CA LEU A 105 -1.50 -7.08 4.61
C LEU A 105 -2.25 -8.42 4.56
N ILE A 106 -2.38 -9.03 3.40
CA ILE A 106 -3.02 -10.35 3.24
C ILE A 106 -2.23 -11.40 4.02
N SER A 107 -0.92 -11.46 3.81
CA SER A 107 -0.06 -12.43 4.52
C SER A 107 0.00 -12.16 6.02
N PHE A 108 -0.08 -10.90 6.47
CA PHE A 108 -0.15 -10.54 7.88
C PHE A 108 -1.44 -11.05 8.55
N TYR A 109 -2.61 -10.82 7.94
CA TYR A 109 -3.88 -11.27 8.51
C TYR A 109 -4.08 -12.77 8.45
N LEU A 110 -3.46 -13.46 7.50
CA LEU A 110 -3.55 -14.91 7.32
C LEU A 110 -2.34 -15.68 7.86
N LYS A 111 -1.43 -15.01 8.55
CA LYS A 111 -0.16 -15.60 9.04
C LYS A 111 -0.31 -16.89 9.88
N ASP A 112 -1.45 -17.07 10.55
CA ASP A 112 -1.73 -18.26 11.37
C ASP A 112 -2.61 -19.30 10.66
N ASN A 113 -3.09 -18.98 9.44
CA ASN A 113 -3.90 -19.90 8.65
C ASN A 113 -3.01 -20.94 7.94
N LYS A 114 -3.20 -22.22 8.27
CA LYS A 114 -2.39 -23.32 7.73
C LYS A 114 -2.56 -23.51 6.21
N THR A 115 -3.79 -23.34 5.71
CA THR A 115 -4.08 -23.47 4.28
C THR A 115 -3.45 -22.32 3.50
N PHE A 116 -3.49 -21.09 4.02
CA PHE A 116 -2.79 -19.96 3.43
C PHE A 116 -1.28 -20.23 3.33
N LYS A 117 -0.67 -20.72 4.41
CA LYS A 117 0.77 -21.02 4.43
C LYS A 117 1.20 -22.03 3.37
N SER A 118 0.33 -22.96 2.97
CA SER A 118 0.67 -23.93 1.92
C SER A 118 0.73 -23.35 0.51
N TYR A 119 0.20 -22.13 0.30
CA TYR A 119 0.27 -21.43 -0.99
C TYR A 119 1.54 -20.57 -1.13
N LEU A 120 2.20 -20.21 -0.02
CA LEU A 120 3.34 -19.29 -0.04
C LEU A 120 4.57 -19.93 -0.70
N GLY A 121 5.22 -19.18 -1.59
CA GLY A 121 6.45 -19.58 -2.26
C GLY A 121 6.27 -20.62 -3.38
N GLY A 122 5.03 -20.96 -3.76
CA GLY A 122 4.70 -21.94 -4.78
C GLY A 122 4.11 -21.31 -6.05
N ASN A 123 4.26 -21.98 -7.18
CA ASN A 123 3.55 -21.62 -8.40
C ASN A 123 2.10 -22.11 -8.31
N LEU A 124 1.13 -21.19 -8.24
CA LEU A 124 -0.27 -21.53 -8.09
C LEU A 124 -0.94 -21.85 -9.42
N ASN A 125 -1.59 -23.03 -9.51
CA ASN A 125 -2.47 -23.35 -10.62
C ASN A 125 -3.80 -22.57 -10.53
N LYS A 126 -4.64 -22.66 -11.55
CA LYS A 126 -5.89 -21.91 -11.64
C LYS A 126 -6.87 -22.23 -10.50
N GLU A 127 -6.98 -23.47 -10.10
CA GLU A 127 -7.86 -23.92 -9.01
C GLU A 127 -7.37 -23.38 -7.66
N GLU A 128 -6.07 -23.48 -7.41
CA GLU A 128 -5.44 -22.94 -6.20
C GLU A 128 -5.62 -21.43 -6.06
N ARG A 129 -5.52 -20.68 -7.17
CA ARG A 129 -5.77 -19.24 -7.20
C ARG A 129 -7.22 -18.89 -6.82
N GLU A 130 -8.20 -19.62 -7.34
CA GLU A 130 -9.60 -19.41 -6.97
C GLU A 130 -9.88 -19.80 -5.52
N ASN A 131 -9.32 -20.91 -5.05
CA ASN A 131 -9.42 -21.32 -3.66
C ASN A 131 -8.80 -20.30 -2.71
N LEU A 132 -7.66 -19.71 -3.07
CA LEU A 132 -7.03 -18.65 -2.28
C LEU A 132 -7.87 -17.38 -2.24
N LYS A 133 -8.45 -16.93 -3.36
CA LYS A 133 -9.39 -15.79 -3.37
C LYS A 133 -10.58 -16.03 -2.45
N GLN A 134 -11.13 -17.25 -2.49
CA GLN A 134 -12.26 -17.62 -1.63
C GLN A 134 -11.84 -17.64 -0.15
N LEU A 135 -10.68 -18.20 0.17
CA LEU A 135 -10.12 -18.20 1.53
C LEU A 135 -9.96 -16.78 2.09
N ILE A 136 -9.43 -15.84 1.29
CA ILE A 136 -9.25 -14.44 1.69
C ILE A 136 -10.59 -13.78 2.02
N LYS A 137 -11.63 -14.04 1.22
CA LYS A 137 -12.99 -13.56 1.47
C LYS A 137 -13.59 -14.19 2.71
N ASP A 138 -13.63 -15.52 2.79
CA ASP A 138 -14.29 -16.26 3.86
C ASP A 138 -13.64 -16.03 5.24
N SER A 139 -12.36 -15.68 5.28
CA SER A 139 -11.65 -15.33 6.51
C SER A 139 -11.98 -13.93 7.06
N GLY A 140 -12.70 -13.09 6.30
CA GLY A 140 -12.93 -11.69 6.63
C GLY A 140 -11.67 -10.81 6.47
N THR A 141 -10.63 -11.32 5.81
CA THR A 141 -9.38 -10.57 5.58
C THR A 141 -9.59 -9.44 4.60
N LEU A 142 -10.36 -9.67 3.54
CA LEU A 142 -10.67 -8.64 2.54
C LEU A 142 -11.39 -7.47 3.17
N GLU A 143 -12.42 -7.73 3.96
CA GLU A 143 -13.22 -6.70 4.66
C GLU A 143 -12.37 -5.88 5.62
N LYS A 144 -11.44 -6.52 6.35
CA LYS A 144 -10.50 -5.80 7.23
C LYS A 144 -9.60 -4.84 6.45
N ILE A 145 -9.01 -5.31 5.36
CA ILE A 145 -8.12 -4.50 4.52
C ILE A 145 -8.90 -3.34 3.88
N GLU A 146 -10.09 -3.60 3.35
CA GLU A 146 -10.96 -2.56 2.78
C GLU A 146 -11.40 -1.53 3.83
N SER A 147 -11.66 -1.96 5.07
CA SER A 147 -11.98 -1.06 6.18
C SER A 147 -10.80 -0.16 6.56
N GLU A 148 -9.57 -0.70 6.68
CA GLU A 148 -8.37 0.09 6.93
C GLU A 148 -8.11 1.09 5.80
N ARG A 149 -8.24 0.64 4.56
CA ARG A 149 -8.11 1.50 3.38
C ARG A 149 -9.10 2.67 3.42
N LYS A 150 -10.38 2.39 3.69
CA LYS A 150 -11.44 3.40 3.79
C LYS A 150 -11.19 4.40 4.91
N GLU A 151 -10.73 3.92 6.07
CA GLU A 151 -10.37 4.79 7.18
C GLU A 151 -9.23 5.73 6.82
N LEU A 152 -8.21 5.22 6.11
CA LEU A 152 -7.08 6.02 5.66
C LEU A 152 -7.49 7.06 4.61
N ILE A 153 -8.38 6.72 3.68
CA ILE A 153 -8.98 7.67 2.72
C ILE A 153 -9.68 8.79 3.48
N ASN A 154 -10.56 8.46 4.43
CA ASN A 154 -11.29 9.44 5.23
C ASN A 154 -10.36 10.38 6.02
N LYS A 155 -9.27 9.83 6.59
CA LYS A 155 -8.23 10.63 7.27
C LYS A 155 -7.55 11.58 6.30
N THR A 156 -7.24 11.12 5.10
CA THR A 156 -6.58 11.91 4.06
C THR A 156 -7.47 13.04 3.56
N GLU A 157 -8.73 12.78 3.30
CA GLU A 157 -9.71 13.79 2.87
C GLU A 157 -9.92 14.88 3.94
N LYS A 158 -9.91 14.51 5.23
CA LYS A 158 -9.92 15.50 6.34
C LYS A 158 -8.67 16.38 6.37
N LEU A 159 -7.51 15.87 6.00
CA LEU A 159 -6.30 16.68 5.85
C LEU A 159 -6.40 17.60 4.64
N ILE A 160 -6.85 17.07 3.50
CA ILE A 160 -7.06 17.82 2.25
C ILE A 160 -8.03 18.98 2.47
N SER A 161 -9.11 18.80 3.21
CA SER A 161 -10.12 19.84 3.47
C SER A 161 -9.54 21.09 4.17
N ARG A 162 -8.34 21.00 4.75
CA ARG A 162 -7.62 22.10 5.41
C ARG A 162 -6.72 22.88 4.46
N LEU A 163 -6.56 22.45 3.21
CA LEU A 163 -5.74 23.09 2.20
C LEU A 163 -6.54 24.13 1.40
N ALA A 164 -5.87 25.17 0.93
CA ALA A 164 -6.49 26.20 0.10
C ALA A 164 -6.89 25.65 -1.29
N ASP A 165 -6.11 24.72 -1.82
CA ASP A 165 -6.27 24.07 -3.13
C ASP A 165 -6.95 22.69 -3.01
N LYS A 166 -7.82 22.52 -2.01
CA LYS A 166 -8.50 21.27 -1.64
C LYS A 166 -9.23 20.58 -2.81
N GLU A 167 -9.81 21.34 -3.74
CA GLU A 167 -10.55 20.76 -4.87
C GLU A 167 -9.63 19.95 -5.79
N VAL A 168 -8.43 20.47 -6.08
CA VAL A 168 -7.42 19.77 -6.88
C VAL A 168 -6.99 18.48 -6.17
N TRP A 169 -6.76 18.56 -4.87
CA TRP A 169 -6.35 17.41 -4.07
C TRP A 169 -7.45 16.37 -3.90
N MET A 170 -8.72 16.79 -3.80
CA MET A 170 -9.86 15.86 -3.79
C MET A 170 -10.01 15.13 -5.13
N GLU A 171 -9.79 15.82 -6.26
CA GLU A 171 -9.79 15.17 -7.57
C GLU A 171 -8.64 14.16 -7.69
N PHE A 172 -7.44 14.54 -7.24
CA PHE A 172 -6.29 13.65 -7.21
C PHE A 172 -6.52 12.43 -6.31
N SER A 173 -7.09 12.64 -5.11
CA SER A 173 -7.50 11.57 -4.20
C SER A 173 -8.42 10.56 -4.89
N ARG A 174 -9.46 11.04 -5.59
CA ARG A 174 -10.37 10.16 -6.35
C ARG A 174 -9.66 9.35 -7.42
N LYS A 175 -8.69 9.92 -8.13
CA LYS A 175 -7.91 9.20 -9.15
C LYS A 175 -7.04 8.09 -8.54
N ILE A 176 -6.45 8.33 -7.36
CA ILE A 176 -5.65 7.33 -6.66
C ILE A 176 -6.54 6.22 -6.09
N THR A 177 -7.68 6.59 -5.48
CA THR A 177 -8.55 5.64 -4.77
C THR A 177 -9.49 4.85 -5.68
N ASN A 178 -9.72 5.29 -6.91
CA ASN A 178 -10.59 4.63 -7.90
C ASN A 178 -9.77 3.93 -9.01
N ARG A 179 -8.62 3.36 -8.65
CA ARG A 179 -7.89 2.48 -9.58
C ARG A 179 -8.80 1.31 -9.93
N GLU A 180 -9.12 1.17 -11.22
CA GLU A 180 -10.00 0.10 -11.71
C GLU A 180 -9.43 -1.28 -11.35
N LYS A 181 -10.27 -2.08 -10.70
CA LYS A 181 -10.03 -3.48 -10.38
C LYS A 181 -10.21 -4.36 -11.61
#